data_965faf62714021600722d6e1f2f6b53b
#
_entry.id   965faf62714021600722d6e1f2f6b53b
#
_cell.length_a   1.000
_cell.length_b   1.000
_cell.length_c   1.000
_cell.angle_alpha   90.00
_cell.angle_beta   90.00
_cell.angle_gamma   90.00
#
_symmetry.space_group_name_H-M   'P 1'
#
loop_
_entity.id
_entity.type
_entity.pdbx_description
1 polymer ?
#
loop_
_entity_poly.entity_id
_entity_poly.type
_entity_poly.pdbx_seq_one_letter_code
_entity_poly.pdbx_strand_id
1 'polypeptide(L)'
;MRKFVLFLALVSSTMVFAQESDPVIMTINGVPVPRSEFEYSYNKNNGADVIDKKSVDEYVDLFINYKLKVAAALDAHYDTLTSFKQEYTMYRDQQVRPTMVTDADVLVEAKKVYERAKEQIGPRGLVLPAHILIRVSTQATQSEQDKAKQRIDSVYKALKSGADFAELAKKVSDDKSTGATGGQLPYWIGPNQAFKEFEDAAYALQTGEMSQPVLSPAGWHVILMKGRKQLEPFDSLKTQIVKSIEQQGIREQIAQQRVKSEVAASSGTLTAEKVMDRRADSLAVVDPEMKYLMKEYHDGLLLYEISKQVVWDKGSTDEAGLQAYFKDHQKDYVWSEPHYKGIAYHVKDKADIKAVKKTVKKLPFDQWADKLRSTFNPDSVVRIRVEIGIFKPGDNALVDTEVFKTAPKDGANDKQAAVLKDYPISAVYGKKLKRPENYTDVRGQVVADYQDMLEKAWVYDLRQKYSFSVNKDVLKTVNKH
;
A
#
# COMPACT_ATOMS: atom_id res chain seq x y z
N MET A 1 27.56 -83.38 5.41
CA MET A 1 26.35 -82.53 5.44
C MET A 1 26.76 -81.12 5.00
N ARG A 2 26.52 -80.84 3.71
CA ARG A 2 26.81 -79.48 3.12
C ARG A 2 25.62 -78.61 3.28
N LYS A 3 25.74 -77.50 4.00
CA LYS A 3 24.70 -76.45 4.13
C LYS A 3 24.84 -75.50 2.94
N PHE A 4 23.81 -75.46 2.08
CA PHE A 4 23.61 -74.46 1.05
C PHE A 4 23.05 -73.22 1.72
N VAL A 5 23.75 -72.11 1.61
CA VAL A 5 23.23 -70.77 1.97
C VAL A 5 22.78 -70.12 0.67
N LEU A 6 21.49 -69.94 0.53
CA LEU A 6 20.90 -69.18 -0.57
C LEU A 6 21.05 -67.68 -0.25
N PHE A 7 21.83 -66.96 -1.06
CA PHE A 7 21.87 -65.49 -1.06
C PHE A 7 20.73 -64.99 -1.94
N LEU A 8 19.69 -64.41 -1.32
CA LEU A 8 18.62 -63.70 -2.04
C LEU A 8 19.13 -62.25 -2.30
N ALA A 9 19.56 -61.97 -3.53
CA ALA A 9 19.91 -60.61 -3.96
C ALA A 9 18.59 -59.86 -4.20
N LEU A 10 18.23 -58.94 -3.28
CA LEU A 10 17.19 -57.94 -3.45
C LEU A 10 17.72 -56.89 -4.44
N VAL A 11 17.28 -56.96 -5.70
CA VAL A 11 17.47 -55.91 -6.68
C VAL A 11 16.45 -54.82 -6.35
N SER A 12 16.85 -53.83 -5.57
CA SER A 12 16.11 -52.58 -5.41
C SER A 12 16.26 -51.81 -6.71
N SER A 13 15.28 -51.87 -7.58
CA SER A 13 15.12 -50.96 -8.71
C SER A 13 14.81 -49.55 -8.13
N THR A 14 15.81 -48.74 -7.95
CA THR A 14 15.61 -47.28 -7.80
C THR A 14 15.07 -46.78 -9.12
N MET A 15 13.76 -46.52 -9.17
CA MET A 15 13.23 -45.65 -10.22
C MET A 15 13.85 -44.27 -10.03
N VAL A 16 14.88 -44.00 -10.80
CA VAL A 16 15.36 -42.63 -11.02
C VAL A 16 14.26 -42.00 -11.87
N PHE A 17 13.38 -41.24 -11.26
CA PHE A 17 12.58 -40.29 -12.01
C PHE A 17 13.59 -39.35 -12.66
N ALA A 18 13.85 -39.50 -13.92
CA ALA A 18 14.56 -38.54 -14.73
C ALA A 18 13.70 -37.26 -14.64
N GLN A 19 14.16 -36.29 -13.89
CA GLN A 19 13.60 -34.95 -13.91
C GLN A 19 13.76 -34.50 -15.36
N GLU A 20 12.64 -34.38 -16.10
CA GLU A 20 12.67 -33.93 -17.49
C GLU A 20 13.45 -32.61 -17.52
N SER A 21 14.56 -32.60 -18.23
CA SER A 21 15.42 -31.42 -18.32
C SER A 21 14.62 -30.30 -18.96
N ASP A 22 14.47 -29.18 -18.25
CA ASP A 22 13.80 -27.97 -18.77
C ASP A 22 14.60 -27.46 -19.99
N PRO A 23 14.09 -27.64 -21.23
CA PRO A 23 14.89 -27.36 -22.41
C PRO A 23 15.15 -25.87 -22.58
N VAL A 24 16.34 -25.54 -23.07
CA VAL A 24 16.71 -24.14 -23.37
C VAL A 24 15.95 -23.70 -24.61
N ILE A 25 15.04 -22.72 -24.44
CA ILE A 25 14.24 -22.15 -25.54
C ILE A 25 14.99 -21.07 -26.30
N MET A 26 15.84 -20.33 -25.60
CA MET A 26 16.70 -19.30 -26.20
C MET A 26 17.96 -19.06 -25.39
N THR A 27 18.94 -18.43 -26.00
CA THR A 27 20.16 -17.93 -25.30
C THR A 27 20.28 -16.44 -25.56
N ILE A 28 20.47 -15.64 -24.50
CA ILE A 28 20.60 -14.18 -24.57
C ILE A 28 21.93 -13.79 -23.94
N ASN A 29 22.81 -13.16 -24.71
CA ASN A 29 24.15 -12.78 -24.26
C ASN A 29 24.92 -13.94 -23.59
N GLY A 30 24.81 -15.15 -24.17
CA GLY A 30 25.42 -16.36 -23.62
C GLY A 30 24.69 -17.00 -22.44
N VAL A 31 23.66 -16.38 -21.89
CA VAL A 31 22.86 -16.90 -20.77
C VAL A 31 21.69 -17.73 -21.31
N PRO A 32 21.59 -19.02 -20.93
CA PRO A 32 20.47 -19.85 -21.37
C PRO A 32 19.18 -19.45 -20.64
N VAL A 33 18.09 -19.40 -21.38
CA VAL A 33 16.72 -19.20 -20.90
C VAL A 33 15.97 -20.50 -21.05
N PRO A 34 15.48 -21.11 -19.96
CA PRO A 34 14.69 -22.33 -20.05
C PRO A 34 13.28 -22.06 -20.57
N ARG A 35 12.65 -23.09 -21.15
CA ARG A 35 11.29 -23.03 -21.67
C ARG A 35 10.28 -22.61 -20.61
N SER A 36 10.40 -23.14 -19.42
CA SER A 36 9.50 -22.82 -18.30
C SER A 36 9.54 -21.34 -17.89
N GLU A 37 10.69 -20.66 -17.97
CA GLU A 37 10.78 -19.21 -17.73
C GLU A 37 10.00 -18.42 -18.80
N PHE A 38 10.14 -18.83 -20.05
CA PHE A 38 9.40 -18.19 -21.15
C PHE A 38 7.89 -18.44 -21.01
N GLU A 39 7.48 -19.67 -20.71
CA GLU A 39 6.07 -20.05 -20.53
C GLU A 39 5.43 -19.31 -19.36
N TYR A 40 6.12 -19.18 -18.24
CA TYR A 40 5.65 -18.40 -17.10
C TYR A 40 5.34 -16.95 -17.53
N SER A 41 6.28 -16.29 -18.20
CA SER A 41 6.12 -14.92 -18.66
C SER A 41 5.04 -14.79 -19.74
N TYR A 42 5.03 -15.73 -20.72
CA TYR A 42 4.03 -15.77 -21.79
C TYR A 42 2.61 -15.93 -21.24
N ASN A 43 2.39 -16.91 -20.36
CA ASN A 43 1.08 -17.24 -19.82
C ASN A 43 0.53 -16.11 -18.95
N LYS A 44 1.38 -15.49 -18.14
CA LYS A 44 1.03 -14.32 -17.32
C LYS A 44 0.57 -13.14 -18.17
N ASN A 45 1.28 -12.87 -19.26
CA ASN A 45 0.98 -11.74 -20.15
C ASN A 45 -0.12 -12.04 -21.18
N ASN A 46 -0.64 -13.28 -21.22
CA ASN A 46 -1.74 -13.72 -22.08
C ASN A 46 -2.89 -14.38 -21.29
N GLY A 47 -3.04 -14.02 -20.00
CA GLY A 47 -4.11 -14.51 -19.13
C GLY A 47 -5.51 -14.25 -19.67
N ALA A 48 -6.52 -14.77 -18.96
CA ALA A 48 -7.92 -14.70 -19.41
C ALA A 48 -8.40 -13.26 -19.63
N ASP A 49 -7.92 -12.33 -18.80
CA ASP A 49 -8.34 -10.92 -18.77
C ASP A 49 -7.59 -9.99 -19.76
N VAL A 50 -6.62 -10.55 -20.51
CA VAL A 50 -5.84 -9.76 -21.48
C VAL A 50 -6.61 -9.65 -22.80
N ILE A 51 -6.88 -8.41 -23.22
CA ILE A 51 -7.67 -8.10 -24.43
C ILE A 51 -6.84 -8.34 -25.70
N ASP A 52 -5.57 -7.91 -25.72
CA ASP A 52 -4.66 -7.99 -26.88
C ASP A 52 -3.65 -9.12 -26.67
N LYS A 53 -4.14 -10.37 -26.76
CA LYS A 53 -3.32 -11.58 -26.62
C LYS A 53 -2.37 -11.73 -27.80
N LYS A 54 -1.12 -12.03 -27.49
CA LYS A 54 -0.09 -12.29 -28.49
C LYS A 54 0.07 -13.79 -28.72
N SER A 55 0.30 -14.17 -29.97
CA SER A 55 0.78 -15.51 -30.30
C SER A 55 2.18 -15.75 -29.71
N VAL A 56 2.60 -17.02 -29.61
CA VAL A 56 3.95 -17.36 -29.16
C VAL A 56 5.01 -16.69 -30.03
N ASP A 57 4.81 -16.68 -31.36
CA ASP A 57 5.75 -16.08 -32.32
C ASP A 57 5.85 -14.55 -32.17
N GLU A 58 4.75 -13.85 -31.90
CA GLU A 58 4.76 -12.43 -31.63
C GLU A 58 5.39 -12.09 -30.28
N TYR A 59 5.17 -12.94 -29.26
CA TYR A 59 5.69 -12.73 -27.93
C TYR A 59 7.20 -12.97 -27.81
N VAL A 60 7.77 -13.85 -28.64
CA VAL A 60 9.22 -14.16 -28.67
C VAL A 60 10.04 -12.87 -28.85
N ASP A 61 9.68 -12.02 -29.81
CA ASP A 61 10.42 -10.78 -30.06
C ASP A 61 10.32 -9.78 -28.90
N LEU A 62 9.16 -9.69 -28.26
CA LEU A 62 8.97 -8.86 -27.07
C LEU A 62 9.83 -9.37 -25.90
N PHE A 63 9.84 -10.69 -25.71
CA PHE A 63 10.62 -11.33 -24.66
C PHE A 63 12.14 -11.21 -24.89
N ILE A 64 12.61 -11.34 -26.13
CA ILE A 64 14.02 -11.07 -26.50
C ILE A 64 14.39 -9.63 -26.14
N ASN A 65 13.60 -8.64 -26.56
CA ASN A 65 13.86 -7.24 -26.26
C ASN A 65 13.91 -6.96 -24.75
N TYR A 66 12.99 -7.56 -23.99
CA TYR A 66 12.99 -7.52 -22.53
C TYR A 66 14.31 -8.06 -21.97
N LYS A 67 14.72 -9.26 -22.34
CA LYS A 67 15.94 -9.89 -21.85
C LYS A 67 17.22 -9.15 -22.27
N LEU A 68 17.25 -8.55 -23.46
CA LEU A 68 18.37 -7.71 -23.91
C LEU A 68 18.53 -6.44 -23.06
N LYS A 69 17.41 -5.81 -22.66
CA LYS A 69 17.42 -4.67 -21.74
C LYS A 69 17.92 -5.06 -20.35
N VAL A 70 17.47 -6.22 -19.83
CA VAL A 70 17.96 -6.77 -18.57
C VAL A 70 19.47 -7.04 -18.64
N ALA A 71 19.97 -7.63 -19.75
CA ALA A 71 21.40 -7.84 -19.94
C ALA A 71 22.18 -6.51 -19.94
N ALA A 72 21.63 -5.48 -20.57
CA ALA A 72 22.25 -4.14 -20.57
C ALA A 72 22.27 -3.50 -19.16
N ALA A 73 21.23 -3.72 -18.35
CA ALA A 73 21.19 -3.25 -16.98
C ALA A 73 22.22 -3.96 -16.08
N LEU A 74 22.42 -5.27 -16.27
CA LEU A 74 23.44 -6.04 -15.57
C LEU A 74 24.86 -5.60 -15.99
N ASP A 75 25.10 -5.38 -17.28
CA ASP A 75 26.39 -4.85 -17.78
C ASP A 75 26.71 -3.46 -17.21
N ALA A 76 25.68 -2.66 -16.96
CA ALA A 76 25.78 -1.35 -16.31
C ALA A 76 25.78 -1.42 -14.78
N HIS A 77 25.80 -2.63 -14.19
CA HIS A 77 25.82 -2.90 -12.75
C HIS A 77 24.65 -2.29 -11.95
N TYR A 78 23.47 -2.19 -12.55
CA TYR A 78 22.28 -1.68 -11.85
C TYR A 78 21.80 -2.58 -10.70
N ASP A 79 22.11 -3.87 -10.75
CA ASP A 79 21.94 -4.84 -9.64
C ASP A 79 22.74 -4.46 -8.38
N THR A 80 23.74 -3.59 -8.50
CA THR A 80 24.55 -3.14 -7.38
C THR A 80 24.04 -1.85 -6.72
N LEU A 81 23.09 -1.16 -7.33
CA LEU A 81 22.49 0.07 -6.80
C LEU A 81 21.84 -0.19 -5.43
N THR A 82 21.99 0.76 -4.51
CA THR A 82 21.39 0.66 -3.18
C THR A 82 19.86 0.61 -3.26
N SER A 83 19.24 1.43 -4.14
CA SER A 83 17.80 1.43 -4.40
C SER A 83 17.32 0.06 -4.87
N PHE A 84 17.98 -0.52 -5.86
CA PHE A 84 17.68 -1.85 -6.36
C PHE A 84 17.75 -2.93 -5.26
N LYS A 85 18.86 -2.96 -4.51
CA LYS A 85 19.05 -3.95 -3.44
C LYS A 85 17.99 -3.84 -2.35
N GLN A 86 17.66 -2.63 -1.93
CA GLN A 86 16.62 -2.39 -0.92
C GLN A 86 15.25 -2.87 -1.40
N GLU A 87 14.86 -2.48 -2.61
CA GLU A 87 13.57 -2.83 -3.19
C GLU A 87 13.45 -4.35 -3.41
N TYR A 88 14.46 -4.98 -4.02
CA TYR A 88 14.47 -6.42 -4.24
C TYR A 88 14.47 -7.20 -2.92
N THR A 89 15.27 -6.80 -1.93
CA THR A 89 15.32 -7.43 -0.62
C THR A 89 13.96 -7.36 0.07
N MET A 90 13.31 -6.20 0.03
CA MET A 90 11.99 -6.02 0.62
C MET A 90 10.95 -6.95 -0.03
N TYR A 91 10.93 -7.01 -1.35
CA TYR A 91 10.01 -7.90 -2.09
C TYR A 91 10.29 -9.38 -1.80
N ARG A 92 11.57 -9.80 -1.90
CA ARG A 92 12.00 -11.17 -1.56
C ARG A 92 11.51 -11.57 -0.17
N ASP A 93 11.77 -10.72 0.82
CA ASP A 93 11.39 -10.98 2.20
C ASP A 93 9.87 -11.09 2.38
N GLN A 94 9.12 -10.27 1.69
CA GLN A 94 7.66 -10.33 1.68
C GLN A 94 7.13 -11.67 1.13
N GLN A 95 7.79 -12.23 0.12
CA GLN A 95 7.39 -13.51 -0.47
C GLN A 95 7.87 -14.70 0.37
N VAL A 96 9.09 -14.65 0.88
CA VAL A 96 9.73 -15.80 1.55
C VAL A 96 9.26 -15.97 3.00
N ARG A 97 9.08 -14.90 3.76
CA ARG A 97 8.73 -14.99 5.20
C ARG A 97 7.45 -15.76 5.48
N PRO A 98 6.35 -15.61 4.72
CA PRO A 98 5.14 -16.41 4.96
C PRO A 98 5.40 -17.91 4.84
N THR A 99 6.29 -18.34 3.95
CA THR A 99 6.62 -19.77 3.74
C THR A 99 7.43 -20.38 4.89
N MET A 100 8.02 -19.52 5.72
CA MET A 100 8.79 -19.95 6.90
C MET A 100 7.92 -20.38 8.08
N VAL A 101 6.60 -20.15 8.05
CA VAL A 101 5.70 -20.34 9.20
C VAL A 101 4.52 -21.22 8.82
N THR A 102 4.38 -22.32 9.52
CA THR A 102 3.26 -23.25 9.34
C THR A 102 2.11 -22.92 10.32
N ASP A 103 0.93 -23.49 10.06
CA ASP A 103 -0.22 -23.39 10.98
C ASP A 103 0.09 -24.07 12.33
N ALA A 104 0.92 -25.09 12.33
CA ALA A 104 1.39 -25.74 13.54
C ALA A 104 2.19 -24.78 14.43
N ASP A 105 3.01 -23.92 13.85
CA ASP A 105 3.77 -22.90 14.58
C ASP A 105 2.85 -21.86 15.24
N VAL A 106 1.85 -21.39 14.49
CA VAL A 106 0.82 -20.49 15.01
C VAL A 106 0.05 -21.12 16.15
N LEU A 107 -0.26 -22.41 16.05
CA LEU A 107 -0.95 -23.16 17.08
C LEU A 107 -0.12 -23.28 18.38
N VAL A 108 1.20 -23.45 18.25
CA VAL A 108 2.12 -23.44 19.42
C VAL A 108 2.06 -22.09 20.13
N GLU A 109 2.09 -20.98 19.40
CA GLU A 109 1.97 -19.65 20.01
C GLU A 109 0.59 -19.39 20.61
N ALA A 110 -0.47 -19.83 19.93
CA ALA A 110 -1.84 -19.75 20.47
C ALA A 110 -1.97 -20.50 21.82
N LYS A 111 -1.34 -21.66 21.92
CA LYS A 111 -1.31 -22.42 23.17
C LYS A 111 -0.53 -21.70 24.28
N LYS A 112 0.58 -21.05 23.95
CA LYS A 112 1.33 -20.23 24.92
C LYS A 112 0.51 -19.03 25.43
N VAL A 113 -0.26 -18.39 24.53
CA VAL A 113 -1.18 -17.30 24.92
C VAL A 113 -2.25 -17.81 25.87
N TYR A 114 -2.85 -18.96 25.56
CA TYR A 114 -3.84 -19.59 26.41
C TYR A 114 -3.28 -19.96 27.81
N GLU A 115 -2.13 -20.62 27.87
CA GLU A 115 -1.52 -21.03 29.15
C GLU A 115 -1.18 -19.81 30.02
N ARG A 116 -0.67 -18.72 29.43
CA ARG A 116 -0.45 -17.46 30.16
C ARG A 116 -1.76 -16.88 30.72
N ALA A 117 -2.81 -16.84 29.89
CA ALA A 117 -4.12 -16.37 30.36
C ALA A 117 -4.67 -17.26 31.48
N LYS A 118 -4.53 -18.57 31.35
CA LYS A 118 -4.94 -19.54 32.36
C LYS A 118 -4.20 -19.36 33.69
N GLU A 119 -2.90 -19.13 33.63
CA GLU A 119 -2.07 -18.82 34.81
C GLU A 119 -2.49 -17.51 35.49
N GLN A 120 -2.71 -16.45 34.70
CA GLN A 120 -3.18 -15.15 35.23
C GLN A 120 -4.55 -15.22 35.85
N ILE A 121 -5.49 -15.95 35.24
CA ILE A 121 -6.86 -16.13 35.77
C ILE A 121 -6.83 -17.00 37.01
N GLY A 122 -6.03 -18.06 36.99
CA GLY A 122 -5.86 -18.96 38.13
C GLY A 122 -7.19 -19.57 38.64
N PRO A 123 -7.21 -20.05 39.91
CA PRO A 123 -8.39 -20.70 40.48
C PRO A 123 -9.57 -19.76 40.74
N ARG A 124 -9.33 -18.43 40.75
CA ARG A 124 -10.42 -17.45 40.98
C ARG A 124 -11.42 -17.41 39.82
N GLY A 125 -10.98 -17.81 38.61
CA GLY A 125 -11.81 -17.82 37.42
C GLY A 125 -12.17 -16.42 36.92
N LEU A 126 -13.21 -16.36 36.11
CA LEU A 126 -13.76 -15.15 35.51
C LEU A 126 -15.08 -14.78 36.17
N VAL A 127 -15.33 -13.49 36.34
CA VAL A 127 -16.58 -12.96 36.88
C VAL A 127 -17.24 -11.99 35.94
N LEU A 128 -18.56 -11.94 35.94
CA LEU A 128 -19.36 -11.00 35.15
C LEU A 128 -20.19 -10.15 36.12
N PRO A 129 -19.66 -9.06 36.68
CA PRO A 129 -20.40 -8.18 37.56
C PRO A 129 -21.26 -7.18 36.78
N ALA A 130 -22.35 -6.75 37.43
CA ALA A 130 -23.01 -5.49 37.13
C ALA A 130 -22.75 -4.52 38.29
N HIS A 131 -22.68 -3.22 38.03
CA HIS A 131 -22.48 -2.24 39.08
C HIS A 131 -23.29 -0.96 38.90
N ILE A 132 -23.55 -0.29 40.01
CA ILE A 132 -24.02 1.09 40.06
C ILE A 132 -22.89 1.92 40.66
N LEU A 133 -22.41 2.92 39.94
CA LEU A 133 -21.34 3.82 40.37
C LEU A 133 -21.93 5.17 40.78
N ILE A 134 -21.56 5.64 41.95
CA ILE A 134 -21.66 7.04 42.34
C ILE A 134 -20.25 7.61 42.39
N ARG A 135 -19.93 8.42 41.38
CA ARG A 135 -18.59 8.94 41.19
C ARG A 135 -18.20 9.95 42.26
N VAL A 136 -17.03 9.78 42.83
CA VAL A 136 -16.41 10.74 43.73
C VAL A 136 -14.88 10.62 43.61
N SER A 137 -14.19 11.74 43.50
CA SER A 137 -12.74 11.75 43.45
C SER A 137 -12.13 11.39 44.80
N THR A 138 -10.98 10.73 44.79
CA THR A 138 -10.15 10.52 46.00
C THR A 138 -9.64 11.83 46.60
N GLN A 139 -9.64 12.90 45.85
CA GLN A 139 -9.24 14.26 46.29
C GLN A 139 -10.46 15.15 46.59
N ALA A 140 -11.67 14.61 46.58
CA ALA A 140 -12.87 15.37 46.85
C ALA A 140 -12.92 15.80 48.35
N THR A 141 -13.58 16.93 48.60
CA THR A 141 -13.81 17.41 49.98
C THR A 141 -14.62 16.42 50.81
N GLN A 142 -14.48 16.47 52.11
CA GLN A 142 -15.25 15.58 53.01
C GLN A 142 -16.76 15.67 52.73
N SER A 143 -17.30 16.88 52.53
CA SER A 143 -18.70 17.10 52.21
C SER A 143 -19.15 16.42 50.91
N GLU A 144 -18.29 16.38 49.87
CA GLU A 144 -18.58 15.69 48.62
C GLU A 144 -18.53 14.17 48.78
N GLN A 145 -17.56 13.68 49.55
CA GLN A 145 -17.46 12.25 49.90
C GLN A 145 -18.68 11.78 50.67
N ASP A 146 -19.14 12.54 51.68
CA ASP A 146 -20.33 12.23 52.47
C ASP A 146 -21.61 12.23 51.62
N LYS A 147 -21.75 13.18 50.70
CA LYS A 147 -22.88 13.23 49.76
C LYS A 147 -22.88 11.99 48.83
N ALA A 148 -21.72 11.63 48.29
CA ALA A 148 -21.62 10.44 47.45
C ALA A 148 -21.95 9.15 48.25
N LYS A 149 -21.45 9.06 49.48
CA LYS A 149 -21.78 7.95 50.39
C LYS A 149 -23.28 7.88 50.68
N GLN A 150 -23.92 9.00 50.99
CA GLN A 150 -25.37 9.04 51.23
C GLN A 150 -26.17 8.62 49.97
N ARG A 151 -25.74 9.03 48.79
CA ARG A 151 -26.37 8.63 47.51
C ARG A 151 -26.29 7.12 47.32
N ILE A 152 -25.08 6.51 47.48
CA ILE A 152 -24.92 5.06 47.28
C ILE A 152 -25.63 4.25 48.38
N ASP A 153 -25.67 4.74 49.62
CA ASP A 153 -26.42 4.08 50.70
C ASP A 153 -27.93 4.09 50.43
N SER A 154 -28.46 5.17 49.84
CA SER A 154 -29.84 5.26 49.40
C SER A 154 -30.15 4.27 48.29
N VAL A 155 -29.24 4.14 47.32
CA VAL A 155 -29.31 3.14 46.24
C VAL A 155 -29.32 1.74 46.83
N TYR A 156 -28.40 1.43 47.76
CA TYR A 156 -28.30 0.13 48.40
C TYR A 156 -29.59 -0.21 49.21
N LYS A 157 -30.14 0.75 49.95
CA LYS A 157 -31.42 0.57 50.66
C LYS A 157 -32.58 0.26 49.71
N ALA A 158 -32.67 0.99 48.59
CA ALA A 158 -33.71 0.73 47.59
C ALA A 158 -33.58 -0.68 46.99
N LEU A 159 -32.37 -1.12 46.69
CA LEU A 159 -32.10 -2.48 46.18
C LEU A 159 -32.46 -3.55 47.20
N LYS A 160 -32.12 -3.33 48.47
CA LYS A 160 -32.49 -4.24 49.58
C LYS A 160 -34.01 -4.29 49.80
N SER A 161 -34.74 -3.23 49.45
CA SER A 161 -36.20 -3.16 49.51
C SER A 161 -36.88 -3.71 48.24
N GLY A 162 -36.12 -4.33 47.32
CA GLY A 162 -36.67 -5.00 46.13
C GLY A 162 -36.69 -4.19 44.84
N ALA A 163 -36.04 -3.03 44.81
CA ALA A 163 -35.91 -2.27 43.52
C ALA A 163 -35.11 -3.09 42.52
N ASP A 164 -35.48 -2.99 41.22
CA ASP A 164 -34.74 -3.65 40.13
C ASP A 164 -33.37 -2.99 39.94
N PHE A 165 -32.34 -3.82 39.94
CA PHE A 165 -30.96 -3.36 39.85
C PHE A 165 -30.69 -2.67 38.50
N ALA A 166 -31.15 -3.24 37.39
CA ALA A 166 -30.88 -2.72 36.07
C ALA A 166 -31.58 -1.38 35.81
N GLU A 167 -32.83 -1.25 36.25
CA GLU A 167 -33.59 0.00 36.16
C GLU A 167 -32.99 1.10 37.05
N LEU A 168 -32.50 0.73 38.23
CA LEU A 168 -31.85 1.68 39.11
C LEU A 168 -30.48 2.11 38.55
N ALA A 169 -29.70 1.17 37.98
CA ALA A 169 -28.45 1.47 37.31
C ALA A 169 -28.64 2.48 36.15
N LYS A 170 -29.64 2.27 35.31
CA LYS A 170 -29.99 3.22 34.22
C LYS A 170 -30.29 4.62 34.76
N LYS A 171 -31.00 4.68 35.88
CA LYS A 171 -31.49 5.94 36.43
C LYS A 171 -30.44 6.73 37.17
N VAL A 172 -29.59 6.09 37.98
CA VAL A 172 -28.74 6.77 38.96
C VAL A 172 -27.25 6.53 38.81
N SER A 173 -26.80 5.56 38.00
CA SER A 173 -25.37 5.29 37.82
C SER A 173 -24.68 6.45 37.13
N ASP A 174 -23.55 6.87 37.68
CA ASP A 174 -22.66 7.86 37.08
C ASP A 174 -21.73 7.22 36.02
N ASP A 175 -21.64 5.88 35.95
CA ASP A 175 -21.07 5.17 34.80
C ASP A 175 -22.14 5.03 33.71
N LYS A 176 -22.09 5.93 32.74
CA LYS A 176 -23.06 5.95 31.65
C LYS A 176 -22.86 4.82 30.67
N SER A 177 -21.67 4.25 30.59
CA SER A 177 -21.33 3.19 29.62
C SER A 177 -22.04 1.87 29.99
N THR A 178 -22.02 1.48 31.25
CA THR A 178 -22.69 0.27 31.75
C THR A 178 -24.09 0.58 32.27
N GLY A 179 -24.31 1.76 32.83
CA GLY A 179 -25.60 2.18 33.38
C GLY A 179 -26.73 2.06 32.37
N ALA A 180 -26.51 2.48 31.13
CA ALA A 180 -27.51 2.39 30.04
C ALA A 180 -27.96 0.93 29.76
N THR A 181 -27.13 -0.04 30.03
CA THR A 181 -27.40 -1.49 29.87
C THR A 181 -27.69 -2.20 31.17
N GLY A 182 -28.09 -1.47 32.22
CA GLY A 182 -28.42 -2.04 33.51
C GLY A 182 -27.24 -2.33 34.44
N GLY A 183 -26.12 -1.69 34.18
CA GLY A 183 -24.90 -1.75 35.00
C GLY A 183 -24.00 -2.95 34.72
N GLN A 184 -24.38 -3.90 33.86
CA GLN A 184 -23.57 -5.08 33.55
C GLN A 184 -22.35 -4.72 32.69
N LEU A 185 -21.18 -5.23 33.09
CA LEU A 185 -19.98 -5.13 32.25
C LEU A 185 -20.18 -5.90 30.94
N PRO A 186 -19.70 -5.40 29.83
CA PRO A 186 -19.89 -6.03 28.52
C PRO A 186 -19.03 -7.28 28.31
N TYR A 187 -18.11 -7.58 29.24
CA TYR A 187 -17.17 -8.71 29.14
C TYR A 187 -16.90 -9.31 30.54
N TRP A 188 -16.48 -10.56 30.53
CA TRP A 188 -15.98 -11.24 31.69
C TRP A 188 -14.63 -10.65 32.10
N ILE A 189 -14.45 -10.40 33.41
CA ILE A 189 -13.19 -9.91 33.95
C ILE A 189 -12.48 -10.99 34.76
N GLY A 190 -11.17 -11.04 34.59
CA GLY A 190 -10.25 -11.86 35.38
C GLY A 190 -9.58 -11.06 36.51
N PRO A 191 -8.71 -11.70 37.28
CA PRO A 191 -7.92 -11.02 38.31
C PRO A 191 -7.03 -9.91 37.73
N ASN A 192 -6.91 -8.81 38.48
CA ASN A 192 -6.12 -7.62 38.15
C ASN A 192 -6.63 -6.83 36.92
N GLN A 193 -7.90 -6.93 36.57
CA GLN A 193 -8.53 -6.21 35.45
C GLN A 193 -9.46 -5.07 35.92
N ALA A 194 -9.65 -4.89 37.22
CA ALA A 194 -10.42 -3.80 37.79
C ALA A 194 -9.67 -3.20 38.99
N PHE A 195 -10.22 -2.12 39.60
CA PHE A 195 -9.69 -1.61 40.85
C PHE A 195 -9.78 -2.68 41.92
N LYS A 196 -8.73 -2.79 42.75
CA LYS A 196 -8.58 -3.87 43.72
C LYS A 196 -9.80 -4.00 44.65
N GLU A 197 -10.34 -2.88 45.13
CA GLU A 197 -11.48 -2.85 46.05
C GLU A 197 -12.75 -3.37 45.36
N PHE A 198 -12.96 -2.98 44.11
CA PHE A 198 -14.06 -3.46 43.28
C PHE A 198 -13.93 -4.96 43.01
N GLU A 199 -12.73 -5.38 42.62
CA GLU A 199 -12.43 -6.77 42.29
C GLU A 199 -12.58 -7.69 43.50
N ASP A 200 -12.02 -7.31 44.64
CA ASP A 200 -12.12 -8.11 45.89
C ASP A 200 -13.58 -8.27 46.30
N ALA A 201 -14.38 -7.21 46.23
CA ALA A 201 -15.80 -7.29 46.51
C ALA A 201 -16.54 -8.17 45.48
N ALA A 202 -16.25 -8.02 44.17
CA ALA A 202 -16.88 -8.84 43.15
C ALA A 202 -16.56 -10.33 43.31
N TYR A 203 -15.29 -10.68 43.56
CA TYR A 203 -14.89 -12.07 43.75
C TYR A 203 -15.43 -12.70 45.06
N ALA A 204 -15.80 -11.90 46.06
CA ALA A 204 -16.43 -12.40 47.30
C ALA A 204 -17.89 -12.83 47.10
N LEU A 205 -18.56 -12.38 46.03
CA LEU A 205 -19.98 -12.63 45.78
C LEU A 205 -20.22 -13.93 45.02
N GLN A 206 -21.28 -14.64 45.36
CA GLN A 206 -21.85 -15.70 44.55
C GLN A 206 -22.76 -15.11 43.45
N THR A 207 -23.05 -15.88 42.42
CA THR A 207 -24.00 -15.45 41.39
C THR A 207 -25.35 -15.10 41.96
N GLY A 208 -25.86 -13.92 41.67
CA GLY A 208 -27.10 -13.37 42.22
C GLY A 208 -26.92 -12.56 43.53
N GLU A 209 -25.75 -12.61 44.17
CA GLU A 209 -25.46 -11.81 45.35
C GLU A 209 -25.06 -10.37 45.01
N MET A 210 -25.32 -9.47 45.93
CA MET A 210 -25.05 -8.04 45.85
C MET A 210 -24.11 -7.61 46.98
N SER A 211 -23.09 -6.80 46.65
CA SER A 211 -22.17 -6.24 47.64
C SER A 211 -22.86 -5.18 48.50
N GLN A 212 -22.29 -4.92 49.68
CA GLN A 212 -22.46 -3.62 50.31
C GLN A 212 -21.80 -2.51 49.46
N PRO A 213 -22.07 -1.23 49.76
CA PRO A 213 -21.34 -0.14 49.12
C PRO A 213 -19.83 -0.25 49.30
N VAL A 214 -19.08 -0.26 48.20
CA VAL A 214 -17.62 -0.41 48.15
C VAL A 214 -17.01 0.86 47.55
N LEU A 215 -16.01 1.40 48.22
CA LEU A 215 -15.26 2.56 47.70
C LEU A 215 -14.06 2.11 46.89
N SER A 216 -13.91 2.64 45.68
CA SER A 216 -12.75 2.48 44.84
C SER A 216 -12.20 3.85 44.44
N PRO A 217 -11.07 3.93 43.74
CA PRO A 217 -10.59 5.20 43.16
C PRO A 217 -11.57 5.90 42.20
N ALA A 218 -12.54 5.17 41.64
CA ALA A 218 -13.58 5.74 40.76
C ALA A 218 -14.79 6.32 41.49
N GLY A 219 -14.97 5.93 42.76
CA GLY A 219 -16.12 6.28 43.57
C GLY A 219 -16.76 5.10 44.28
N TRP A 220 -17.99 5.29 44.77
CA TRP A 220 -18.75 4.27 45.47
C TRP A 220 -19.51 3.36 44.50
N HIS A 221 -19.40 2.04 44.71
CA HIS A 221 -20.08 1.02 43.92
C HIS A 221 -21.05 0.19 44.79
N VAL A 222 -22.16 -0.23 44.20
CA VAL A 222 -22.88 -1.44 44.58
C VAL A 222 -22.74 -2.42 43.45
N ILE A 223 -22.29 -3.64 43.72
CA ILE A 223 -21.94 -4.66 42.73
C ILE A 223 -22.94 -5.80 42.84
N LEU A 224 -23.49 -6.25 41.69
CA LEU A 224 -24.33 -7.45 41.60
C LEU A 224 -23.58 -8.48 40.74
N MET A 225 -23.36 -9.68 41.27
CA MET A 225 -22.72 -10.75 40.54
C MET A 225 -23.71 -11.42 39.58
N LYS A 226 -23.48 -11.24 38.28
CA LYS A 226 -24.32 -11.83 37.22
C LYS A 226 -23.89 -13.24 36.82
N GLY A 227 -22.61 -13.54 36.96
CA GLY A 227 -22.09 -14.87 36.60
C GLY A 227 -20.65 -15.09 37.03
N ARG A 228 -20.30 -16.36 37.13
CA ARG A 228 -18.93 -16.84 37.39
C ARG A 228 -18.65 -18.02 36.49
N LYS A 229 -17.44 -18.11 35.95
CA LYS A 229 -16.99 -19.27 35.16
C LYS A 229 -15.49 -19.48 35.29
N GLN A 230 -15.05 -20.67 35.00
CA GLN A 230 -13.64 -20.94 34.75
C GLN A 230 -13.30 -20.57 33.29
N LEU A 231 -12.00 -20.41 33.02
CA LEU A 231 -11.53 -20.27 31.63
C LEU A 231 -11.95 -21.53 30.86
N GLU A 232 -12.55 -21.33 29.69
CA GLU A 232 -12.95 -22.44 28.83
C GLU A 232 -11.72 -23.21 28.36
N PRO A 233 -11.84 -24.53 28.04
CA PRO A 233 -10.74 -25.34 27.52
C PRO A 233 -10.14 -24.71 26.25
N PHE A 234 -8.84 -24.94 26.01
CA PHE A 234 -8.14 -24.44 24.84
C PHE A 234 -8.87 -24.72 23.51
N ASP A 235 -9.41 -25.93 23.36
CA ASP A 235 -10.07 -26.34 22.12
C ASP A 235 -11.32 -25.50 21.80
N SER A 236 -12.01 -25.01 22.83
CA SER A 236 -13.16 -24.11 22.65
C SER A 236 -12.73 -22.69 22.24
N LEU A 237 -11.57 -22.23 22.69
CA LEU A 237 -11.04 -20.88 22.46
C LEU A 237 -10.03 -20.79 21.31
N LYS A 238 -9.54 -21.94 20.85
CA LYS A 238 -8.49 -22.07 19.85
C LYS A 238 -8.70 -21.16 18.63
N THR A 239 -9.86 -21.24 17.99
CA THR A 239 -10.17 -20.47 16.78
C THR A 239 -10.13 -18.97 17.02
N GLN A 240 -10.66 -18.53 18.18
CA GLN A 240 -10.67 -17.12 18.56
C GLN A 240 -9.26 -16.61 18.87
N ILE A 241 -8.47 -17.40 19.62
CA ILE A 241 -7.08 -17.05 19.96
C ILE A 241 -6.23 -16.97 18.70
N VAL A 242 -6.29 -17.99 17.82
CA VAL A 242 -5.56 -18.02 16.55
C VAL A 242 -5.90 -16.78 15.71
N LYS A 243 -7.19 -16.49 15.52
CA LYS A 243 -7.64 -15.31 14.80
C LYS A 243 -7.07 -14.01 15.40
N SER A 244 -7.08 -13.88 16.72
CA SER A 244 -6.57 -12.70 17.41
C SER A 244 -5.07 -12.52 17.21
N ILE A 245 -4.26 -13.57 17.38
CA ILE A 245 -2.80 -13.47 17.23
C ILE A 245 -2.39 -13.31 15.76
N GLU A 246 -3.15 -13.86 14.80
CA GLU A 246 -2.93 -13.62 13.38
C GLU A 246 -3.19 -12.15 13.00
N GLN A 247 -4.24 -11.54 13.52
CA GLN A 247 -4.50 -10.11 13.36
C GLN A 247 -3.39 -9.24 13.96
N GLN A 248 -2.68 -9.74 14.97
CA GLN A 248 -1.52 -9.07 15.58
C GLN A 248 -0.20 -9.38 14.86
N GLY A 249 -0.23 -10.08 13.72
CA GLY A 249 0.95 -10.36 12.90
C GLY A 249 1.88 -11.43 13.47
N ILE A 250 1.36 -12.45 14.16
CA ILE A 250 2.16 -13.50 14.80
C ILE A 250 3.06 -14.24 13.81
N ARG A 251 2.60 -14.47 12.56
CA ARG A 251 3.41 -15.14 11.53
C ARG A 251 4.69 -14.37 11.22
N GLU A 252 4.59 -13.07 11.08
CA GLU A 252 5.76 -12.21 10.87
C GLU A 252 6.72 -12.23 12.07
N GLN A 253 6.18 -12.21 13.29
CA GLN A 253 6.99 -12.29 14.50
C GLN A 253 7.75 -13.63 14.59
N ILE A 254 7.09 -14.75 14.25
CA ILE A 254 7.72 -16.07 14.23
C ILE A 254 8.81 -16.13 13.16
N ALA A 255 8.54 -15.63 11.94
CA ALA A 255 9.51 -15.60 10.85
C ALA A 255 10.75 -14.77 11.24
N GLN A 256 10.55 -13.57 11.77
CA GLN A 256 11.65 -12.72 12.23
C GLN A 256 12.46 -13.38 13.34
N GLN A 257 11.80 -14.05 14.29
CA GLN A 257 12.50 -14.75 15.37
C GLN A 257 13.31 -15.92 14.84
N ARG A 258 12.82 -16.65 13.84
CA ARG A 258 13.58 -17.73 13.17
C ARG A 258 14.83 -17.19 12.50
N VAL A 259 14.72 -16.11 11.72
CA VAL A 259 15.89 -15.45 11.10
C VAL A 259 16.90 -15.02 12.16
N LYS A 260 16.46 -14.35 13.23
CA LYS A 260 17.34 -13.95 14.34
C LYS A 260 18.03 -15.13 14.99
N SER A 261 17.31 -16.23 15.20
CA SER A 261 17.87 -17.45 15.80
C SER A 261 18.90 -18.11 14.90
N GLU A 262 18.68 -18.18 13.58
CA GLU A 262 19.65 -18.71 12.61
C GLU A 262 20.91 -17.85 12.54
N VAL A 263 20.78 -16.52 12.54
CA VAL A 263 21.92 -15.59 12.60
C VAL A 263 22.72 -15.80 13.90
N ALA A 264 22.06 -15.87 15.05
CA ALA A 264 22.73 -16.09 16.34
C ALA A 264 23.46 -17.44 16.39
N ALA A 265 22.82 -18.51 15.89
CA ALA A 265 23.43 -19.85 15.83
C ALA A 265 24.62 -19.94 14.88
N SER A 266 24.77 -19.04 13.92
CA SER A 266 25.83 -19.03 12.92
C SER A 266 27.19 -18.52 13.45
N SER A 267 27.27 -18.07 14.69
CA SER A 267 28.48 -17.46 15.29
C SER A 267 29.09 -16.35 14.43
N GLY A 268 28.23 -15.51 13.82
CA GLY A 268 28.64 -14.36 13.01
C GLY A 268 28.97 -14.65 11.54
N THR A 269 28.77 -15.88 11.06
CA THR A 269 29.03 -16.24 9.65
C THR A 269 27.88 -15.87 8.72
N LEU A 270 26.65 -15.71 9.26
CA LEU A 270 25.46 -15.34 8.50
C LEU A 270 24.93 -13.97 8.94
N THR A 271 24.50 -13.19 7.96
CA THR A 271 23.63 -12.04 8.16
C THR A 271 22.16 -12.45 7.94
N ALA A 272 21.22 -11.62 8.39
CA ALA A 272 19.80 -11.85 8.11
C ALA A 272 19.52 -11.92 6.60
N GLU A 273 20.17 -11.07 5.81
CA GLU A 273 20.09 -11.08 4.35
C GLU A 273 20.49 -12.44 3.77
N LYS A 274 21.67 -12.97 4.17
CA LYS A 274 22.13 -14.29 3.72
C LYS A 274 21.23 -15.45 4.14
N VAL A 275 20.58 -15.34 5.30
CA VAL A 275 19.56 -16.33 5.71
C VAL A 275 18.38 -16.30 4.76
N MET A 276 17.89 -15.10 4.44
CA MET A 276 16.76 -14.93 3.55
C MET A 276 17.08 -15.33 2.10
N ASP A 277 18.30 -15.02 1.60
CA ASP A 277 18.77 -15.50 0.28
C ASP A 277 18.75 -17.02 0.20
N ARG A 278 19.33 -17.72 1.17
CA ARG A 278 19.33 -19.19 1.22
C ARG A 278 17.92 -19.79 1.26
N ARG A 279 16.99 -19.12 1.95
CA ARG A 279 15.58 -19.53 1.98
C ARG A 279 14.92 -19.35 0.63
N ALA A 280 15.15 -18.21 -0.02
CA ALA A 280 14.64 -17.94 -1.37
C ALA A 280 15.18 -18.97 -2.38
N ASP A 281 16.49 -19.24 -2.35
CA ASP A 281 17.12 -20.24 -3.22
C ASP A 281 16.54 -21.65 -3.00
N SER A 282 16.37 -22.04 -1.73
CA SER A 282 15.77 -23.34 -1.39
C SER A 282 14.32 -23.43 -1.87
N LEU A 283 13.55 -22.35 -1.76
CA LEU A 283 12.17 -22.28 -2.22
C LEU A 283 12.09 -22.35 -3.75
N ALA A 284 13.00 -21.68 -4.46
CA ALA A 284 13.08 -21.69 -5.91
C ALA A 284 13.37 -23.07 -6.51
N VAL A 285 13.96 -23.98 -5.73
CA VAL A 285 14.20 -25.37 -6.15
C VAL A 285 12.91 -26.22 -6.14
N VAL A 286 12.03 -25.96 -5.16
CA VAL A 286 10.83 -26.80 -4.94
C VAL A 286 9.54 -26.16 -5.45
N ASP A 287 9.57 -24.87 -5.72
CA ASP A 287 8.44 -24.07 -6.19
C ASP A 287 8.82 -23.29 -7.46
N PRO A 288 8.55 -23.82 -8.65
CA PRO A 288 8.83 -23.11 -9.91
C PRO A 288 8.08 -21.79 -10.09
N GLU A 289 6.86 -21.69 -9.56
CA GLU A 289 6.11 -20.41 -9.61
C GLU A 289 6.83 -19.32 -8.82
N MET A 290 7.23 -19.62 -7.61
CA MET A 290 7.99 -18.70 -6.78
C MET A 290 9.34 -18.33 -7.42
N LYS A 291 10.04 -19.30 -8.01
CA LYS A 291 11.28 -19.08 -8.74
C LYS A 291 11.13 -17.99 -9.81
N TYR A 292 10.11 -18.13 -10.67
CA TYR A 292 9.92 -17.21 -11.77
C TYR A 292 9.28 -15.89 -11.34
N LEU A 293 8.46 -15.89 -10.32
CA LEU A 293 7.95 -14.67 -9.69
C LEU A 293 9.10 -13.80 -9.17
N MET A 294 10.04 -14.38 -8.43
CA MET A 294 11.21 -13.67 -7.91
C MET A 294 12.12 -13.17 -9.02
N LYS A 295 12.35 -14.01 -10.04
CA LYS A 295 13.18 -13.64 -11.19
C LYS A 295 12.55 -12.53 -12.01
N GLU A 296 11.25 -12.59 -12.26
CA GLU A 296 10.53 -11.55 -12.99
C GLU A 296 10.57 -10.21 -12.25
N TYR A 297 10.43 -10.23 -10.93
CA TYR A 297 10.54 -9.01 -10.14
C TYR A 297 11.96 -8.42 -10.19
N HIS A 298 12.97 -9.25 -10.02
CA HIS A 298 14.39 -8.87 -10.15
C HIS A 298 14.66 -8.23 -11.53
N ASP A 299 14.31 -8.94 -12.59
CA ASP A 299 14.53 -8.50 -13.98
C ASP A 299 13.68 -7.24 -14.30
N GLY A 300 12.47 -7.15 -13.70
CA GLY A 300 11.58 -5.99 -13.84
C GLY A 300 12.13 -4.72 -13.20
N LEU A 301 12.76 -4.83 -12.04
CA LEU A 301 13.45 -3.69 -11.41
C LEU A 301 14.63 -3.22 -12.26
N LEU A 302 15.43 -4.14 -12.80
CA LEU A 302 16.53 -3.81 -13.72
C LEU A 302 16.02 -3.10 -14.96
N LEU A 303 14.95 -3.64 -15.56
CA LEU A 303 14.30 -3.05 -16.71
C LEU A 303 13.80 -1.63 -16.43
N TYR A 304 13.18 -1.43 -15.27
CA TYR A 304 12.68 -0.11 -14.85
C TYR A 304 13.83 0.91 -14.75
N GLU A 305 14.87 0.58 -13.99
CA GLU A 305 15.98 1.50 -13.74
C GLU A 305 16.70 1.89 -15.04
N ILE A 306 16.98 0.94 -15.91
CA ILE A 306 17.67 1.24 -17.16
C ILE A 306 16.77 1.98 -18.16
N SER A 307 15.49 1.61 -18.27
CA SER A 307 14.55 2.29 -19.16
C SER A 307 14.29 3.72 -18.70
N LYS A 308 14.20 3.93 -17.40
CA LYS A 308 14.07 5.25 -16.80
C LYS A 308 15.23 6.16 -17.24
N GLN A 309 16.45 5.70 -17.11
CA GLN A 309 17.63 6.50 -17.43
C GLN A 309 17.82 6.70 -18.93
N VAL A 310 17.70 5.64 -19.72
CA VAL A 310 18.05 5.66 -21.15
C VAL A 310 16.94 6.29 -22.01
N VAL A 311 15.68 6.12 -21.59
CA VAL A 311 14.51 6.54 -22.40
C VAL A 311 13.72 7.63 -21.71
N TRP A 312 13.20 7.40 -20.50
CA TRP A 312 12.17 8.29 -19.91
C TRP A 312 12.74 9.60 -19.40
N ASP A 313 13.80 9.57 -18.61
CA ASP A 313 14.44 10.78 -18.09
C ASP A 313 15.08 11.58 -19.25
N LYS A 314 15.78 10.90 -20.16
CA LYS A 314 16.35 11.52 -21.35
C LYS A 314 15.26 12.12 -22.22
N GLY A 315 14.21 11.38 -22.54
CA GLY A 315 13.11 11.84 -23.37
C GLY A 315 12.32 13.00 -22.78
N SER A 316 12.33 13.15 -21.44
CA SER A 316 11.62 14.24 -20.76
C SER A 316 12.47 15.49 -20.49
N THR A 317 13.81 15.38 -20.49
CA THR A 317 14.73 16.46 -20.11
C THR A 317 15.63 16.95 -21.25
N ASP A 318 15.74 16.21 -22.35
CA ASP A 318 16.53 16.59 -23.52
C ASP A 318 15.81 17.65 -24.36
N GLU A 319 15.84 18.90 -23.90
CA GLU A 319 15.16 20.02 -24.56
C GLU A 319 15.62 20.20 -26.01
N ALA A 320 16.90 19.98 -26.30
CA ALA A 320 17.45 20.09 -27.66
C ALA A 320 16.93 18.96 -28.56
N GLY A 321 16.89 17.73 -28.05
CA GLY A 321 16.34 16.58 -28.74
C GLY A 321 14.85 16.73 -29.03
N LEU A 322 14.08 17.18 -28.02
CA LEU A 322 12.65 17.44 -28.18
C LEU A 322 12.36 18.51 -29.22
N GLN A 323 13.14 19.59 -29.25
CA GLN A 323 13.00 20.64 -30.25
C GLN A 323 13.35 20.14 -31.67
N ALA A 324 14.42 19.36 -31.79
CA ALA A 324 14.83 18.78 -33.07
C ALA A 324 13.77 17.80 -33.58
N TYR A 325 13.33 16.87 -32.69
CA TYR A 325 12.30 15.90 -33.03
C TYR A 325 11.00 16.57 -33.50
N PHE A 326 10.52 17.56 -32.76
CA PHE A 326 9.33 18.33 -33.18
C PHE A 326 9.50 19.00 -34.52
N LYS A 327 10.67 19.61 -34.78
CA LYS A 327 10.95 20.27 -36.07
C LYS A 327 10.87 19.30 -37.24
N ASP A 328 11.42 18.11 -37.09
CA ASP A 328 11.46 17.10 -38.14
C ASP A 328 10.07 16.46 -38.35
N HIS A 329 9.26 16.40 -37.32
CA HIS A 329 7.90 15.81 -37.32
C HIS A 329 6.78 16.85 -37.20
N GLN A 330 7.04 18.13 -37.44
CA GLN A 330 6.07 19.23 -37.23
C GLN A 330 4.74 19.04 -37.97
N LYS A 331 4.73 18.30 -39.07
CA LYS A 331 3.51 18.03 -39.84
C LYS A 331 2.54 17.06 -39.15
N ASP A 332 3.06 16.24 -38.28
CA ASP A 332 2.30 15.20 -37.59
C ASP A 332 1.53 15.80 -36.38
N TYR A 333 1.97 16.98 -35.89
CA TYR A 333 1.32 17.68 -34.79
C TYR A 333 0.26 18.65 -35.30
N VAL A 334 -0.99 18.21 -35.30
CA VAL A 334 -2.14 18.97 -35.77
C VAL A 334 -3.22 19.04 -34.69
N TRP A 335 -3.92 20.16 -34.63
CA TRP A 335 -5.11 20.31 -33.84
C TRP A 335 -6.35 20.24 -34.73
N SER A 336 -7.42 19.61 -34.21
CA SER A 336 -8.70 19.55 -34.91
C SER A 336 -9.36 20.93 -35.05
N GLU A 337 -8.99 21.86 -34.17
CA GLU A 337 -9.55 23.21 -34.09
C GLU A 337 -8.45 24.22 -33.65
N PRO A 338 -8.57 25.50 -33.98
CA PRO A 338 -7.60 26.50 -33.56
C PRO A 338 -7.56 26.66 -32.02
N HIS A 339 -6.36 26.87 -31.48
CA HIS A 339 -6.11 27.12 -30.06
C HIS A 339 -5.67 28.58 -29.85
N TYR A 340 -5.83 29.06 -28.63
CA TYR A 340 -5.35 30.37 -28.21
C TYR A 340 -4.20 30.22 -27.21
N LYS A 341 -2.99 30.62 -27.60
CA LYS A 341 -1.81 30.65 -26.73
C LYS A 341 -1.69 32.03 -26.09
N GLY A 342 -1.88 32.12 -24.79
CA GLY A 342 -1.91 33.41 -24.12
C GLY A 342 -2.35 33.37 -22.67
N ILE A 343 -2.87 34.51 -22.22
CA ILE A 343 -3.42 34.68 -20.89
C ILE A 343 -4.86 35.20 -20.96
N ALA A 344 -5.69 34.67 -20.06
CA ALA A 344 -6.96 35.23 -19.65
C ALA A 344 -6.78 35.82 -18.25
N TYR A 345 -7.10 37.09 -18.02
CA TYR A 345 -6.83 37.72 -16.76
C TYR A 345 -7.89 38.73 -16.33
N HIS A 346 -8.01 38.89 -15.00
CA HIS A 346 -8.93 39.78 -14.34
C HIS A 346 -8.18 40.73 -13.40
N VAL A 347 -8.56 42.01 -13.40
CA VAL A 347 -7.88 43.06 -12.65
C VAL A 347 -8.89 43.93 -11.91
N LYS A 348 -8.40 44.58 -10.85
CA LYS A 348 -9.17 45.62 -10.09
C LYS A 348 -9.12 46.95 -10.76
N ASP A 349 -7.98 47.32 -11.27
CA ASP A 349 -7.72 48.63 -11.91
C ASP A 349 -7.56 48.50 -13.41
N LYS A 350 -8.23 49.39 -14.17
CA LYS A 350 -8.14 49.43 -15.66
C LYS A 350 -6.72 49.72 -16.15
N ALA A 351 -5.89 50.39 -15.38
CA ALA A 351 -4.50 50.65 -15.70
C ALA A 351 -3.68 49.35 -15.81
N ASP A 352 -4.03 48.30 -15.04
CA ASP A 352 -3.36 47.02 -15.04
C ASP A 352 -3.55 46.25 -16.34
N ILE A 353 -4.61 46.47 -17.12
CA ILE A 353 -4.78 45.91 -18.45
C ILE A 353 -3.61 46.22 -19.38
N LYS A 354 -3.18 47.52 -19.38
CA LYS A 354 -2.03 47.93 -20.22
C LYS A 354 -0.71 47.48 -19.60
N ALA A 355 -0.61 47.49 -18.27
CA ALA A 355 0.59 47.11 -17.54
C ALA A 355 0.90 45.61 -17.75
N VAL A 356 -0.08 44.69 -17.59
CA VAL A 356 0.05 43.25 -17.84
C VAL A 356 0.58 42.99 -19.26
N LYS A 357 -0.06 43.58 -20.27
CA LYS A 357 0.35 43.48 -21.67
C LYS A 357 1.80 43.92 -21.90
N LYS A 358 2.17 45.08 -21.33
CA LYS A 358 3.53 45.64 -21.45
C LYS A 358 4.58 44.76 -20.80
N THR A 359 4.22 44.11 -19.68
CA THR A 359 5.12 43.23 -18.92
C THR A 359 5.53 42.00 -19.71
N VAL A 360 4.60 41.37 -20.44
CA VAL A 360 4.86 40.09 -21.11
C VAL A 360 5.18 40.23 -22.60
N LYS A 361 4.85 41.33 -23.26
CA LYS A 361 4.92 41.52 -24.71
C LYS A 361 6.27 41.13 -25.37
N LYS A 362 7.39 41.31 -24.66
CA LYS A 362 8.75 41.09 -25.18
C LYS A 362 9.39 39.82 -24.60
N LEU A 363 8.67 39.06 -23.80
CA LEU A 363 9.19 37.87 -23.14
C LEU A 363 8.73 36.61 -23.88
N PRO A 364 9.53 35.55 -23.87
CA PRO A 364 9.10 34.21 -24.22
C PRO A 364 7.90 33.78 -23.35
N PHE A 365 7.03 32.96 -23.93
CA PHE A 365 5.77 32.58 -23.28
C PHE A 365 5.95 31.82 -21.95
N ASP A 366 6.96 30.99 -21.85
CA ASP A 366 7.35 30.23 -20.65
C ASP A 366 7.73 31.13 -19.44
N GLN A 367 8.20 32.36 -19.72
CA GLN A 367 8.56 33.32 -18.68
C GLN A 367 7.39 34.19 -18.19
N TRP A 368 6.22 34.11 -18.84
CA TRP A 368 5.08 34.99 -18.52
C TRP A 368 4.56 34.77 -17.12
N ALA A 369 4.44 33.52 -16.68
CA ALA A 369 3.89 33.15 -15.37
C ALA A 369 4.66 33.78 -14.22
N ASP A 370 5.98 33.56 -14.20
CA ASP A 370 6.84 34.06 -13.11
C ASP A 370 6.98 35.57 -13.16
N LYS A 371 7.04 36.15 -14.36
CA LYS A 371 7.11 37.59 -14.51
C LYS A 371 5.83 38.27 -14.04
N LEU A 372 4.66 37.74 -14.37
CA LEU A 372 3.40 38.31 -13.89
C LEU A 372 3.23 38.12 -12.39
N ARG A 373 3.60 36.96 -11.84
CA ARG A 373 3.58 36.71 -10.41
C ARG A 373 4.46 37.71 -9.65
N SER A 374 5.72 37.85 -10.02
CA SER A 374 6.67 38.72 -9.35
C SER A 374 6.33 40.22 -9.50
N THR A 375 5.64 40.60 -10.60
CA THR A 375 5.32 42.02 -10.85
C THR A 375 4.00 42.43 -10.19
N PHE A 376 2.97 41.58 -10.21
CA PHE A 376 1.63 41.98 -9.79
C PHE A 376 1.14 41.27 -8.52
N ASN A 377 1.71 40.12 -8.18
CA ASN A 377 1.28 39.32 -7.03
C ASN A 377 2.47 38.92 -6.12
N PRO A 378 3.38 39.88 -5.74
CA PRO A 378 4.45 39.54 -4.80
C PRO A 378 3.91 39.44 -3.38
N ASP A 379 4.56 38.63 -2.53
CA ASP A 379 4.43 38.60 -1.07
C ASP A 379 2.97 38.62 -0.54
N SER A 380 2.16 37.71 -0.95
CA SER A 380 0.74 37.57 -0.55
C SER A 380 -0.23 38.64 -1.08
N VAL A 381 0.26 39.62 -1.84
CA VAL A 381 -0.58 40.60 -2.54
C VAL A 381 -1.14 39.96 -3.81
N VAL A 382 -2.45 39.96 -3.99
CA VAL A 382 -3.09 39.46 -5.22
C VAL A 382 -3.71 40.69 -5.93
N ARG A 383 -2.98 41.26 -6.89
CA ARG A 383 -3.43 42.40 -7.69
C ARG A 383 -4.15 41.99 -8.95
N ILE A 384 -3.79 40.85 -9.53
CA ILE A 384 -4.42 40.27 -10.72
C ILE A 384 -4.73 38.79 -10.52
N ARG A 385 -5.77 38.32 -11.19
CA ARG A 385 -6.04 36.88 -11.40
C ARG A 385 -5.72 36.55 -12.85
N VAL A 386 -4.91 35.53 -13.10
CA VAL A 386 -4.45 35.19 -14.44
C VAL A 386 -4.43 33.67 -14.63
N GLU A 387 -4.95 33.25 -15.77
CA GLU A 387 -4.78 31.90 -16.29
C GLU A 387 -3.90 31.97 -17.53
N ILE A 388 -2.85 31.15 -17.58
CA ILE A 388 -1.85 31.10 -18.65
C ILE A 388 -1.91 29.72 -19.28
N GLY A 389 -2.00 29.67 -20.60
CA GLY A 389 -2.06 28.39 -21.28
C GLY A 389 -2.25 28.45 -22.77
N ILE A 390 -2.51 27.28 -23.30
CA ILE A 390 -2.98 27.06 -24.67
C ILE A 390 -4.42 26.55 -24.54
N PHE A 391 -5.36 27.38 -24.88
CA PHE A 391 -6.78 27.14 -24.70
C PHE A 391 -7.41 26.70 -26.02
N LYS A 392 -8.19 25.65 -26.00
CA LYS A 392 -9.14 25.29 -27.05
C LYS A 392 -10.55 25.83 -26.72
N PRO A 393 -11.46 25.88 -27.67
CA PRO A 393 -12.85 26.24 -27.38
C PRO A 393 -13.47 25.38 -26.26
N GLY A 394 -13.98 26.06 -25.23
CA GLY A 394 -14.58 25.45 -24.04
C GLY A 394 -13.64 25.28 -22.85
N ASP A 395 -12.36 25.64 -22.94
CA ASP A 395 -11.40 25.57 -21.81
C ASP A 395 -11.52 26.77 -20.88
N ASN A 396 -11.82 27.97 -21.42
CA ASN A 396 -11.92 29.20 -20.63
C ASN A 396 -12.98 30.12 -21.20
N ALA A 397 -13.99 30.46 -20.41
CA ALA A 397 -15.15 31.24 -20.85
C ALA A 397 -14.79 32.65 -21.36
N LEU A 398 -13.76 33.29 -20.78
CA LEU A 398 -13.29 34.59 -21.24
C LEU A 398 -12.61 34.48 -22.64
N VAL A 399 -11.82 33.44 -22.84
CA VAL A 399 -11.20 33.13 -24.13
C VAL A 399 -12.25 32.76 -25.16
N ASP A 400 -13.26 31.97 -24.77
CA ASP A 400 -14.37 31.62 -25.66
C ASP A 400 -15.09 32.85 -26.16
N THR A 401 -15.45 33.76 -25.27
CA THR A 401 -16.15 34.99 -25.61
C THR A 401 -15.26 35.95 -26.40
N GLU A 402 -14.06 36.22 -25.94
CA GLU A 402 -13.21 37.29 -26.49
C GLU A 402 -12.44 36.87 -27.75
N VAL A 403 -12.03 35.59 -27.83
CA VAL A 403 -11.17 35.10 -28.92
C VAL A 403 -11.92 34.21 -29.92
N PHE A 404 -12.64 33.22 -29.42
CA PHE A 404 -13.34 32.25 -30.29
C PHE A 404 -14.71 32.74 -30.74
N LYS A 405 -15.30 33.71 -30.03
CA LYS A 405 -16.64 34.26 -30.31
C LYS A 405 -17.73 33.18 -30.19
N THR A 406 -17.56 32.28 -29.24
CA THR A 406 -18.51 31.20 -28.92
C THR A 406 -19.10 31.43 -27.52
N ALA A 407 -20.29 30.87 -27.30
CA ALA A 407 -20.88 30.88 -25.95
C ALA A 407 -20.05 29.99 -25.02
N PRO A 408 -19.83 30.39 -23.74
CA PRO A 408 -19.19 29.57 -22.74
C PRO A 408 -19.98 28.28 -22.54
N LYS A 409 -19.31 27.15 -22.28
CA LYS A 409 -19.98 25.91 -21.87
C LYS A 409 -20.64 26.07 -20.50
N ASP A 410 -21.84 25.52 -20.33
CA ASP A 410 -22.56 25.51 -19.07
C ASP A 410 -21.72 24.88 -17.95
N GLY A 411 -21.68 25.54 -16.78
CA GLY A 411 -20.90 25.11 -15.60
C GLY A 411 -19.62 25.91 -15.32
N ALA A 412 -19.16 26.78 -16.22
CA ALA A 412 -18.02 27.68 -15.98
C ALA A 412 -18.37 28.89 -15.06
N ASN A 413 -19.65 29.10 -14.77
CA ASN A 413 -20.16 30.37 -14.26
C ASN A 413 -19.89 30.64 -12.78
N ASP A 414 -19.90 29.64 -11.89
CA ASP A 414 -19.86 29.92 -10.44
C ASP A 414 -18.46 30.36 -9.93
N LYS A 415 -17.40 29.71 -10.39
CA LYS A 415 -16.04 30.13 -10.03
C LYS A 415 -15.64 31.46 -10.65
N GLN A 416 -16.09 31.72 -11.86
CA GLN A 416 -15.83 32.95 -12.57
C GLN A 416 -16.62 34.12 -11.99
N ALA A 417 -17.87 33.91 -11.58
CA ALA A 417 -18.71 34.92 -10.91
C ALA A 417 -18.06 35.41 -9.59
N ALA A 418 -17.46 34.52 -8.81
CA ALA A 418 -16.74 34.89 -7.58
C ALA A 418 -15.49 35.73 -7.86
N VAL A 419 -14.73 35.41 -8.92
CA VAL A 419 -13.54 36.20 -9.32
C VAL A 419 -13.95 37.57 -9.82
N LEU A 420 -15.00 37.69 -10.62
CA LEU A 420 -15.48 38.95 -11.18
C LEU A 420 -16.01 39.93 -10.11
N LYS A 421 -16.44 39.44 -8.97
CA LYS A 421 -16.83 40.30 -7.83
C LYS A 421 -15.69 41.16 -7.33
N ASP A 422 -14.48 40.60 -7.21
CA ASP A 422 -13.31 41.25 -6.69
C ASP A 422 -12.41 41.87 -7.77
N TYR A 423 -12.48 41.33 -9.01
CA TYR A 423 -11.67 41.70 -10.18
C TYR A 423 -12.57 41.92 -11.39
N PRO A 424 -13.33 43.02 -11.44
CA PRO A 424 -14.44 43.19 -12.38
C PRO A 424 -14.00 43.44 -13.84
N ILE A 425 -12.74 43.70 -14.08
CA ILE A 425 -12.25 44.05 -15.43
C ILE A 425 -11.46 42.87 -15.98
N SER A 426 -11.90 42.37 -17.12
CA SER A 426 -11.35 41.19 -17.77
C SER A 426 -10.68 41.52 -19.10
N ALA A 427 -9.63 40.80 -19.44
CA ALA A 427 -8.99 40.91 -20.75
C ALA A 427 -8.21 39.64 -21.12
N VAL A 428 -7.90 39.50 -22.40
CA VAL A 428 -7.02 38.45 -22.90
C VAL A 428 -5.82 39.10 -23.62
N TYR A 429 -4.68 38.40 -23.58
CA TYR A 429 -3.50 38.77 -24.36
C TYR A 429 -2.74 37.52 -24.83
N GLY A 430 -2.55 37.39 -26.14
CA GLY A 430 -1.90 36.23 -26.77
C GLY A 430 -2.16 36.20 -28.25
N LYS A 431 -2.04 35.01 -28.84
CA LYS A 431 -2.29 34.80 -30.29
C LYS A 431 -3.11 33.53 -30.52
N LYS A 432 -3.94 33.56 -31.56
CA LYS A 432 -4.66 32.38 -32.04
C LYS A 432 -3.71 31.59 -32.96
N LEU A 433 -3.60 30.29 -32.71
CA LEU A 433 -2.78 29.37 -33.46
C LEU A 433 -3.66 28.37 -34.19
N LYS A 434 -3.37 28.08 -35.45
CA LYS A 434 -4.05 27.04 -36.23
C LYS A 434 -3.43 25.66 -36.00
N ARG A 435 -2.17 25.60 -35.58
CA ARG A 435 -1.37 24.42 -35.31
C ARG A 435 -0.28 24.75 -34.30
N PRO A 436 0.33 23.76 -33.61
CA PRO A 436 1.50 23.97 -32.78
C PRO A 436 2.66 24.64 -33.56
N GLU A 437 3.28 25.64 -32.95
CA GLU A 437 4.44 26.33 -33.52
C GLU A 437 5.75 25.87 -32.88
N ASN A 438 5.68 25.42 -31.59
CA ASN A 438 6.81 24.96 -30.82
C ASN A 438 6.47 23.63 -30.16
N TYR A 439 7.48 22.81 -29.87
CA TYR A 439 7.28 21.55 -29.14
C TYR A 439 6.58 21.77 -27.78
N THR A 440 6.81 22.91 -27.12
CA THR A 440 6.16 23.27 -25.85
C THR A 440 4.65 23.42 -25.98
N ASP A 441 4.11 23.65 -27.17
CA ASP A 441 2.68 23.79 -27.40
C ASP A 441 1.95 22.45 -27.30
N VAL A 442 2.69 21.34 -27.50
CA VAL A 442 2.23 19.95 -27.44
C VAL A 442 3.26 19.06 -26.73
N ARG A 443 3.92 19.61 -25.69
CA ARG A 443 5.07 18.99 -25.04
C ARG A 443 4.82 17.53 -24.63
N GLY A 444 3.65 17.24 -24.04
CA GLY A 444 3.34 15.89 -23.60
C GLY A 444 3.33 14.87 -24.76
N GLN A 445 2.78 15.26 -25.90
CA GLN A 445 2.74 14.42 -27.10
C GLN A 445 4.14 14.24 -27.68
N VAL A 446 4.90 15.34 -27.83
CA VAL A 446 6.29 15.28 -28.35
C VAL A 446 7.19 14.44 -27.44
N VAL A 447 7.05 14.53 -26.11
CA VAL A 447 7.81 13.70 -25.15
C VAL A 447 7.49 12.23 -25.37
N ALA A 448 6.22 11.86 -25.49
CA ALA A 448 5.81 10.47 -25.72
C ALA A 448 6.38 9.90 -27.02
N ASP A 449 6.25 10.65 -28.12
CA ASP A 449 6.73 10.24 -29.43
C ASP A 449 8.29 10.17 -29.50
N TYR A 450 8.95 11.10 -28.82
CA TYR A 450 10.41 11.11 -28.71
C TYR A 450 10.93 9.95 -27.85
N GLN A 451 10.24 9.61 -26.75
CA GLN A 451 10.55 8.43 -25.95
C GLN A 451 10.37 7.14 -26.76
N ASP A 452 9.33 7.04 -27.57
CA ASP A 452 9.11 5.88 -28.47
C ASP A 452 10.23 5.75 -29.51
N MET A 453 10.69 6.86 -30.05
CA MET A 453 11.85 6.87 -30.96
C MET A 453 13.14 6.43 -30.28
N LEU A 454 13.41 6.97 -29.07
CA LEU A 454 14.57 6.57 -28.26
C LEU A 454 14.53 5.09 -27.91
N GLU A 455 13.37 4.57 -27.54
CA GLU A 455 13.15 3.16 -27.22
C GLU A 455 13.47 2.26 -28.42
N LYS A 456 12.95 2.59 -29.61
CA LYS A 456 13.20 1.84 -30.83
C LYS A 456 14.67 1.84 -31.21
N ALA A 457 15.31 2.98 -31.14
CA ALA A 457 16.75 3.13 -31.43
C ALA A 457 17.57 2.30 -30.44
N TRP A 458 17.26 2.38 -29.16
CA TRP A 458 17.94 1.61 -28.13
C TRP A 458 17.78 0.09 -28.31
N VAL A 459 16.57 -0.40 -28.59
CA VAL A 459 16.35 -1.82 -28.89
C VAL A 459 17.15 -2.27 -30.10
N TYR A 460 17.21 -1.43 -31.16
CA TYR A 460 18.05 -1.72 -32.32
C TYR A 460 19.52 -1.87 -31.93
N ASP A 461 20.07 -0.95 -31.15
CA ASP A 461 21.47 -0.98 -30.70
C ASP A 461 21.74 -2.20 -29.81
N LEU A 462 20.82 -2.57 -28.91
CA LEU A 462 20.93 -3.76 -28.07
C LEU A 462 20.99 -5.04 -28.89
N ARG A 463 20.17 -5.15 -29.96
CA ARG A 463 20.18 -6.29 -30.88
C ARG A 463 21.46 -6.40 -31.69
N GLN A 464 22.18 -5.31 -31.90
CA GLN A 464 23.51 -5.33 -32.52
C GLN A 464 24.62 -5.68 -31.53
N LYS A 465 24.49 -5.20 -30.27
CA LYS A 465 25.49 -5.37 -29.23
C LYS A 465 25.50 -6.79 -28.64
N TYR A 466 24.35 -7.35 -28.40
CA TYR A 466 24.21 -8.63 -27.69
C TYR A 466 23.81 -9.76 -28.63
N SER A 467 24.47 -10.91 -28.47
CA SER A 467 24.07 -12.12 -29.19
C SER A 467 22.79 -12.71 -28.61
N PHE A 468 21.94 -13.20 -29.47
CA PHE A 468 20.77 -13.99 -29.06
C PHE A 468 20.48 -15.08 -30.10
N SER A 469 19.91 -16.19 -29.63
CA SER A 469 19.47 -17.29 -30.49
C SER A 469 18.22 -17.92 -29.93
N VAL A 470 17.33 -18.39 -30.80
CA VAL A 470 16.08 -19.06 -30.42
C VAL A 470 16.09 -20.51 -30.96
N ASN A 471 15.82 -21.46 -30.05
CA ASN A 471 15.61 -22.85 -30.43
C ASN A 471 14.15 -23.02 -30.91
N LYS A 472 13.96 -22.99 -32.23
CA LYS A 472 12.64 -23.07 -32.84
C LYS A 472 11.91 -24.38 -32.56
N ASP A 473 12.62 -25.47 -32.29
CA ASP A 473 11.99 -26.77 -32.02
C ASP A 473 11.44 -26.80 -30.58
N VAL A 474 12.16 -26.22 -29.62
CA VAL A 474 11.66 -26.03 -28.26
C VAL A 474 10.52 -25.01 -28.24
N LEU A 475 10.60 -23.94 -29.05
CA LEU A 475 9.53 -22.94 -29.14
C LEU A 475 8.19 -23.55 -29.55
N LYS A 476 8.18 -24.54 -30.47
CA LYS A 476 6.96 -25.25 -30.90
C LYS A 476 6.29 -26.06 -29.79
N THR A 477 7.02 -26.36 -28.70
CA THR A 477 6.52 -27.15 -27.57
C THR A 477 5.94 -26.30 -26.44
N VAL A 478 5.96 -24.98 -26.55
CA VAL A 478 5.39 -24.05 -25.57
C VAL A 478 3.93 -24.40 -25.30
N ASN A 479 3.59 -24.64 -24.03
CA ASN A 479 2.26 -25.08 -23.57
C ASN A 479 1.73 -26.39 -24.22
N LYS A 480 2.62 -27.28 -24.68
CA LYS A 480 2.23 -28.56 -25.35
C LYS A 480 2.93 -29.80 -24.77
N HIS A 481 3.34 -29.75 -23.51
CA HIS A 481 4.03 -30.86 -22.81
C HIS A 481 3.29 -31.30 -21.56
#